data_50d277491d7f4a9d490c0f3b20e385f8
#
_entry.id   50d277491d7f4a9d490c0f3b20e385f8
#
_cell.length_a   1.000
_cell.length_b   1.000
_cell.length_c   1.000
_cell.angle_alpha   90.00
_cell.angle_beta   90.00
_cell.angle_gamma   90.00
#
_symmetry.space_group_name_H-M   'P 1'
#
loop_
_entity.id
_entity.type
_entity.pdbx_description
1 polymer ?
#
loop_
_entity_poly.entity_id
_entity_poly.type
_entity_poly.pdbx_seq_one_letter_code
_entity_poly.pdbx_strand_id
1 'polypeptide(L)'
;MGVTSIDRQPAEGGFETWKVSYDSDVSRVAQADEPGAAPEVDEALEHEGVVPLFVPKVRNAWGNELELSVFPCPQAQIAGSDPYPLGPVKAPHVSEAEVDQNVQQLVAGHGALAPALGVSTPRMGDTVVIDIQGKAPSGKVADLTKTNFRYLVGSAALPGKVTTLLLGMRIRETKRCNLSQGWRIHGELGDDGRSRACELRVAVRDILRVKAPKLTDEWVSQNMPNAKNVRGLKDVVRKTLRAEAESAQHDELLERAANQLTGRVTSMPPADAVAEMANSSFEGLLEQVHGGGYTITEYLNSQHTDEEKLRKMLRAQAGSELTRLMALDALARENRLEPGEQDYAQAARTVGKAGIEHPREALEGSFGRVYARQLALRARANEWLLERQGLGRK
;
A
#
# COMPACT_ATOMS: atom_id res chain seq x y z
N MET A 1 26.05 1.75 -23.14
CA MET A 1 26.37 2.48 -21.89
C MET A 1 26.98 1.45 -20.97
N GLY A 2 28.17 1.67 -20.44
CA GLY A 2 28.87 0.69 -19.63
C GLY A 2 29.53 1.32 -18.43
N VAL A 3 29.50 0.62 -17.29
CA VAL A 3 30.25 0.98 -16.10
C VAL A 3 31.76 0.85 -16.40
N THR A 4 32.51 1.89 -16.10
CA THR A 4 33.97 1.91 -16.31
C THR A 4 34.74 1.71 -15.01
N SER A 5 34.22 2.19 -13.89
CA SER A 5 34.78 1.97 -12.56
C SER A 5 33.75 2.20 -11.46
N ILE A 6 33.93 1.51 -10.33
CA ILE A 6 33.15 1.73 -9.11
C ILE A 6 34.11 1.83 -7.93
N ASP A 7 33.97 2.91 -7.17
CA ASP A 7 34.64 3.10 -5.87
C ASP A 7 33.57 2.98 -4.77
N ARG A 8 33.73 2.00 -3.88
CA ARG A 8 32.77 1.70 -2.80
C ARG A 8 33.39 2.11 -1.46
N GLN A 9 32.69 2.95 -0.75
CA GLN A 9 33.13 3.43 0.56
C GLN A 9 32.04 3.15 1.60
N PRO A 10 32.39 2.59 2.79
CA PRO A 10 31.45 2.46 3.87
C PRO A 10 30.95 3.84 4.31
N ALA A 11 29.62 3.92 4.56
CA ALA A 11 28.98 5.11 5.07
C ALA A 11 28.30 4.81 6.41
N GLU A 12 27.76 5.84 7.07
CA GLU A 12 27.02 5.66 8.30
C GLU A 12 25.76 4.80 8.09
N GLY A 13 25.36 4.08 9.13
CA GLY A 13 24.12 3.33 9.14
C GLY A 13 24.11 2.09 8.23
N GLY A 14 25.26 1.46 7.98
CA GLY A 14 25.36 0.24 7.17
C GLY A 14 25.18 0.45 5.66
N PHE A 15 25.01 1.70 5.23
CA PHE A 15 25.05 2.05 3.82
C PHE A 15 26.47 2.06 3.28
N GLU A 16 26.58 1.94 1.97
CA GLU A 16 27.80 2.20 1.21
C GLU A 16 27.54 3.37 0.27
N THR A 17 28.50 4.26 0.14
CA THR A 17 28.52 5.28 -0.90
C THR A 17 29.32 4.74 -2.07
N TRP A 18 28.68 4.63 -3.23
CA TRP A 18 29.28 4.18 -4.48
C TRP A 18 29.49 5.36 -5.42
N LYS A 19 30.69 5.56 -5.88
CA LYS A 19 30.99 6.48 -6.97
C LYS A 19 31.21 5.65 -8.22
N VAL A 20 30.28 5.74 -9.15
CA VAL A 20 30.26 4.94 -10.37
C VAL A 20 30.58 5.84 -11.55
N SER A 21 31.55 5.46 -12.35
CA SER A 21 31.88 6.14 -13.60
C SER A 21 31.37 5.32 -14.80
N TYR A 22 30.84 6.02 -15.79
CA TYR A 22 30.28 5.43 -17.02
C TYR A 22 31.04 5.90 -18.26
N ASP A 23 30.87 5.20 -19.37
CA ASP A 23 31.40 5.59 -20.69
C ASP A 23 30.56 6.68 -21.38
N SER A 24 29.45 7.11 -20.78
CA SER A 24 28.49 8.04 -21.33
C SER A 24 27.87 8.94 -20.23
N ASP A 25 27.15 9.98 -20.65
CA ASP A 25 26.49 10.94 -19.74
C ASP A 25 25.28 10.29 -19.04
N VAL A 26 25.27 10.37 -17.71
CA VAL A 26 24.23 9.84 -16.82
C VAL A 26 23.46 10.95 -16.05
N SER A 27 23.67 12.22 -16.39
CA SER A 27 23.05 13.36 -15.69
C SER A 27 21.52 13.29 -15.69
N ARG A 28 20.91 12.62 -16.65
CA ARG A 28 19.45 12.40 -16.74
C ARG A 28 18.87 11.61 -15.56
N VAL A 29 19.69 10.77 -14.91
CA VAL A 29 19.24 9.94 -13.78
C VAL A 29 18.73 10.80 -12.62
N ALA A 30 19.35 11.96 -12.37
CA ALA A 30 18.90 12.88 -11.32
C ALA A 30 17.53 13.52 -11.59
N GLN A 31 17.04 13.46 -12.83
CA GLN A 31 15.76 14.05 -13.26
C GLN A 31 14.66 13.00 -13.47
N ALA A 32 14.96 11.72 -13.23
CA ALA A 32 13.99 10.65 -13.32
C ALA A 32 12.97 10.73 -12.18
N ASP A 33 11.74 10.32 -12.42
CA ASP A 33 10.69 10.23 -11.39
C ASP A 33 11.09 9.28 -10.26
N GLU A 34 11.74 8.15 -10.64
CA GLU A 34 12.27 7.13 -9.73
C GLU A 34 13.78 6.94 -10.00
N PRO A 35 14.66 7.82 -9.53
CA PRO A 35 16.09 7.76 -9.87
C PRO A 35 16.77 6.45 -9.46
N GLY A 36 16.35 5.86 -8.33
CA GLY A 36 16.88 4.59 -7.84
C GLY A 36 16.51 3.36 -8.70
N ALA A 37 15.52 3.50 -9.57
CA ALA A 37 15.09 2.48 -10.53
C ALA A 37 15.69 2.67 -11.92
N ALA A 38 16.59 3.65 -12.09
CA ALA A 38 17.20 3.92 -13.39
C ALA A 38 18.07 2.74 -13.86
N PRO A 39 18.10 2.44 -15.19
CA PRO A 39 18.91 1.34 -15.73
C PRO A 39 20.40 1.43 -15.39
N GLU A 40 20.93 2.63 -15.21
CA GLU A 40 22.31 2.90 -14.81
C GLU A 40 22.58 2.37 -13.39
N VAL A 41 21.62 2.51 -12.48
CA VAL A 41 21.71 1.96 -11.12
C VAL A 41 21.75 0.45 -11.15
N ASP A 42 20.86 -0.18 -11.94
CA ASP A 42 20.87 -1.62 -12.13
C ASP A 42 22.17 -2.14 -12.70
N GLU A 43 22.75 -1.44 -13.67
CA GLU A 43 24.03 -1.81 -14.29
C GLU A 43 25.19 -1.77 -13.27
N ALA A 44 25.22 -0.76 -12.39
CA ALA A 44 26.20 -0.69 -11.32
C ALA A 44 26.04 -1.83 -10.31
N LEU A 45 24.80 -2.18 -9.94
CA LEU A 45 24.52 -3.28 -9.02
C LEU A 45 24.91 -4.63 -9.62
N GLU A 46 24.62 -4.87 -10.92
CA GLU A 46 24.96 -6.09 -11.64
C GLU A 46 26.49 -6.23 -11.82
N HIS A 47 27.17 -5.13 -12.10
CA HIS A 47 28.64 -5.12 -12.24
C HIS A 47 29.33 -5.60 -10.96
N GLU A 48 28.83 -5.15 -9.78
CA GLU A 48 29.36 -5.56 -8.49
C GLU A 48 28.74 -6.87 -7.95
N GLY A 49 27.72 -7.41 -8.61
CA GLY A 49 26.97 -8.59 -8.15
C GLY A 49 26.27 -8.36 -6.82
N VAL A 50 25.88 -7.11 -6.52
CA VAL A 50 25.24 -6.73 -5.26
C VAL A 50 23.75 -6.64 -5.42
N VAL A 51 23.03 -7.33 -4.53
CA VAL A 51 21.58 -7.19 -4.37
C VAL A 51 21.34 -6.20 -3.23
N PRO A 52 20.63 -5.10 -3.46
CA PRO A 52 20.37 -4.12 -2.41
C PRO A 52 19.20 -4.56 -1.51
N LEU A 53 19.28 -4.20 -0.22
CA LEU A 53 18.19 -4.44 0.74
C LEU A 53 17.03 -3.46 0.56
N PHE A 54 17.34 -2.22 0.22
CA PHE A 54 16.41 -1.13 -0.10
C PHE A 54 16.69 -0.62 -1.52
N VAL A 55 15.72 0.05 -2.12
CA VAL A 55 15.95 0.74 -3.39
C VAL A 55 17.11 1.74 -3.23
N PRO A 56 18.14 1.68 -4.07
CA PRO A 56 19.28 2.58 -3.96
C PRO A 56 18.86 4.06 -4.08
N LYS A 57 19.49 4.91 -3.27
CA LYS A 57 19.25 6.35 -3.32
C LYS A 57 20.29 7.01 -4.20
N VAL A 58 19.88 7.68 -5.25
CA VAL A 58 20.75 8.52 -6.07
C VAL A 58 21.05 9.81 -5.29
N ARG A 59 22.33 10.03 -4.96
CA ARG A 59 22.81 11.22 -4.26
C ARG A 59 23.13 12.34 -5.24
N ASN A 60 23.79 11.97 -6.34
CA ASN A 60 24.19 12.88 -7.39
C ASN A 60 24.33 12.15 -8.73
N ALA A 61 24.09 12.86 -9.84
CA ALA A 61 24.37 12.38 -11.19
C ALA A 61 24.84 13.57 -12.03
N TRP A 62 26.11 13.54 -12.46
CA TRP A 62 26.73 14.63 -13.18
C TRP A 62 27.71 14.11 -14.25
N GLY A 63 27.51 14.52 -15.49
CA GLY A 63 28.35 14.05 -16.58
C GLY A 63 28.32 12.52 -16.67
N ASN A 64 29.47 11.91 -16.55
CA ASN A 64 29.60 10.45 -16.55
C ASN A 64 29.73 9.82 -15.14
N GLU A 65 29.46 10.56 -14.09
CA GLU A 65 29.55 10.09 -12.72
C GLU A 65 28.18 10.00 -12.05
N LEU A 66 27.95 8.90 -11.32
CA LEU A 66 26.76 8.63 -10.53
C LEU A 66 27.18 8.30 -9.10
N GLU A 67 26.61 9.02 -8.13
CA GLU A 67 26.82 8.75 -6.70
C GLU A 67 25.58 8.10 -6.12
N LEU A 68 25.76 6.88 -5.60
CA LEU A 68 24.68 6.06 -5.03
C LEU A 68 24.89 5.85 -3.53
N SER A 69 23.78 5.76 -2.80
CA SER A 69 23.74 5.20 -1.46
C SER A 69 23.07 3.84 -1.54
N VAL A 70 23.82 2.77 -1.32
CA VAL A 70 23.40 1.39 -1.43
C VAL A 70 23.47 0.72 -0.06
N PHE A 71 22.44 -0.02 0.32
CA PHE A 71 22.49 -0.92 1.48
C PHE A 71 22.55 -2.35 0.96
N PRO A 72 23.71 -3.03 0.99
CA PRO A 72 23.81 -4.41 0.54
C PRO A 72 22.92 -5.34 1.37
N CYS A 73 22.25 -6.27 0.70
CA CYS A 73 21.38 -7.24 1.39
C CYS A 73 22.24 -8.15 2.31
N PRO A 74 21.96 -8.20 3.63
CA PRO A 74 22.70 -9.04 4.56
C PRO A 74 22.49 -10.51 4.24
N GLN A 75 23.55 -11.29 4.29
CA GLN A 75 23.47 -12.73 4.11
C GLN A 75 23.10 -13.41 5.42
N ALA A 76 21.93 -14.02 5.47
CA ALA A 76 21.51 -14.86 6.58
C ALA A 76 21.82 -16.33 6.31
N GLN A 77 21.96 -17.08 7.41
CA GLN A 77 21.98 -18.55 7.42
C GLN A 77 20.70 -19.04 8.10
N ILE A 78 20.09 -20.06 7.53
CA ILE A 78 18.94 -20.75 8.11
C ILE A 78 19.33 -22.15 8.58
N ALA A 79 18.84 -22.54 9.76
CA ALA A 79 19.09 -23.86 10.33
C ALA A 79 18.12 -24.89 9.74
N GLY A 80 18.45 -25.43 8.56
CA GLY A 80 17.64 -26.40 7.82
C GLY A 80 16.49 -25.73 7.05
N SER A 81 16.22 -26.27 5.87
CA SER A 81 15.18 -25.77 4.94
C SER A 81 13.92 -26.65 4.94
N ASP A 82 13.85 -27.70 5.75
CA ASP A 82 12.66 -28.55 5.80
C ASP A 82 11.46 -27.80 6.35
N PRO A 83 10.35 -27.75 5.61
CA PRO A 83 9.16 -27.01 6.06
C PRO A 83 8.55 -27.65 7.30
N TYR A 84 8.12 -26.81 8.25
CA TYR A 84 7.25 -27.28 9.33
C TYR A 84 5.83 -27.44 8.82
N PRO A 85 5.10 -28.47 9.28
CA PRO A 85 3.70 -28.62 8.91
C PRO A 85 2.89 -27.40 9.40
N LEU A 86 2.16 -26.76 8.49
CA LEU A 86 1.30 -25.62 8.80
C LEU A 86 0.03 -26.01 9.57
N GLY A 87 -0.13 -27.31 9.86
CA GLY A 87 -1.32 -27.85 10.47
C GLY A 87 -2.49 -28.01 9.49
N PRO A 88 -3.65 -28.45 9.96
CA PRO A 88 -4.81 -28.67 9.10
C PRO A 88 -5.31 -27.34 8.52
N VAL A 89 -5.44 -27.30 7.20
CA VAL A 89 -5.96 -26.16 6.45
C VAL A 89 -7.42 -26.50 6.10
N LYS A 90 -8.37 -25.69 6.60
CA LYS A 90 -9.78 -25.84 6.25
C LYS A 90 -10.03 -25.10 4.94
N ALA A 91 -10.74 -25.73 4.01
CA ALA A 91 -11.19 -25.04 2.80
C ALA A 91 -12.04 -23.81 3.15
N PRO A 92 -11.88 -22.68 2.47
CA PRO A 92 -12.68 -21.48 2.72
C PRO A 92 -14.15 -21.78 2.40
N HIS A 93 -15.02 -21.31 3.26
CA HIS A 93 -16.47 -21.51 3.13
C HIS A 93 -17.15 -20.15 2.93
N VAL A 94 -17.86 -20.01 1.82
CA VAL A 94 -18.72 -18.85 1.54
C VAL A 94 -20.16 -19.25 1.86
N SER A 95 -20.78 -18.56 2.81
CA SER A 95 -22.15 -18.79 3.23
C SER A 95 -23.17 -18.13 2.27
N GLU A 96 -24.38 -18.67 2.19
CA GLU A 96 -25.46 -18.04 1.41
C GLU A 96 -25.82 -16.64 1.93
N ALA A 97 -25.67 -16.40 3.24
CA ALA A 97 -25.87 -15.07 3.84
C ALA A 97 -24.87 -14.04 3.30
N GLU A 98 -23.59 -14.41 3.15
CA GLU A 98 -22.57 -13.54 2.55
C GLU A 98 -22.86 -13.26 1.08
N VAL A 99 -23.29 -14.29 0.32
CA VAL A 99 -23.71 -14.11 -1.08
C VAL A 99 -24.88 -13.14 -1.16
N ASP A 100 -25.92 -13.31 -0.33
CA ASP A 100 -27.07 -12.44 -0.32
C ASP A 100 -26.72 -11.00 0.09
N GLN A 101 -25.87 -10.83 1.07
CA GLN A 101 -25.38 -9.51 1.49
C GLN A 101 -24.61 -8.81 0.36
N ASN A 102 -23.71 -9.50 -0.33
CA ASN A 102 -22.96 -8.95 -1.44
C ASN A 102 -23.86 -8.62 -2.64
N VAL A 103 -24.82 -9.48 -2.96
CA VAL A 103 -25.85 -9.19 -3.98
C VAL A 103 -26.64 -7.92 -3.61
N GLN A 104 -27.05 -7.77 -2.35
CA GLN A 104 -27.75 -6.57 -1.89
C GLN A 104 -26.89 -5.30 -2.01
N GLN A 105 -25.59 -5.37 -1.64
CA GLN A 105 -24.66 -4.26 -1.79
C GLN A 105 -24.47 -3.87 -3.25
N LEU A 106 -24.32 -4.86 -4.14
CA LEU A 106 -24.17 -4.65 -5.57
C LEU A 106 -25.41 -3.99 -6.17
N VAL A 107 -26.60 -4.47 -5.80
CA VAL A 107 -27.89 -3.87 -6.21
C VAL A 107 -28.05 -2.46 -5.64
N ALA A 108 -27.64 -2.23 -4.39
CA ALA A 108 -27.66 -0.91 -3.77
C ALA A 108 -26.76 0.10 -4.51
N GLY A 109 -25.61 -0.35 -5.05
CA GLY A 109 -24.74 0.48 -5.88
C GLY A 109 -25.40 1.03 -7.15
N HIS A 110 -26.46 0.36 -7.65
CA HIS A 110 -27.29 0.82 -8.77
C HIS A 110 -28.50 1.65 -8.32
N GLY A 111 -28.62 1.96 -7.05
CA GLY A 111 -29.73 2.75 -6.52
C GLY A 111 -29.60 4.25 -6.80
N ALA A 112 -30.73 4.92 -6.79
CA ALA A 112 -30.80 6.37 -6.88
C ALA A 112 -30.65 7.01 -5.48
N LEU A 113 -29.89 8.11 -5.41
CA LEU A 113 -29.82 8.92 -4.20
C LEU A 113 -31.16 9.60 -3.92
N ALA A 114 -31.72 9.36 -2.75
CA ALA A 114 -32.94 9.99 -2.27
C ALA A 114 -32.73 10.56 -0.86
N PRO A 115 -33.45 11.63 -0.47
CA PRO A 115 -33.41 12.17 0.89
C PRO A 115 -33.71 11.09 1.94
N ALA A 116 -32.86 11.01 2.95
CA ALA A 116 -32.98 10.04 4.04
C ALA A 116 -34.00 10.52 5.06
N LEU A 117 -35.28 10.24 4.82
CA LEU A 117 -36.38 10.66 5.70
C LEU A 117 -36.18 10.09 7.14
N GLY A 118 -36.38 10.97 8.13
CA GLY A 118 -36.27 10.61 9.57
C GLY A 118 -34.80 10.41 10.07
N VAL A 119 -33.80 10.67 9.24
CA VAL A 119 -32.39 10.60 9.64
C VAL A 119 -31.88 11.99 9.98
N SER A 120 -31.26 12.12 11.14
CA SER A 120 -30.73 13.41 11.61
C SER A 120 -29.21 13.54 11.54
N THR A 121 -28.48 12.41 11.46
CA THR A 121 -26.99 12.39 11.50
C THR A 121 -26.43 11.52 10.39
N PRO A 122 -25.36 11.95 9.69
CA PRO A 122 -24.66 11.17 8.68
C PRO A 122 -24.00 9.92 9.28
N ARG A 123 -23.86 8.88 8.46
CA ARG A 123 -23.06 7.67 8.73
C ARG A 123 -22.04 7.46 7.61
N MET A 124 -21.06 6.62 7.84
CA MET A 124 -20.16 6.17 6.78
C MET A 124 -20.96 5.60 5.61
N GLY A 125 -20.60 6.00 4.38
CA GLY A 125 -21.29 5.59 3.16
C GLY A 125 -22.55 6.40 2.81
N ASP A 126 -23.05 7.29 3.68
CA ASP A 126 -24.11 8.25 3.31
C ASP A 126 -23.53 9.30 2.35
N THR A 127 -24.33 9.76 1.39
CA THR A 127 -24.02 10.97 0.63
C THR A 127 -24.64 12.16 1.32
N VAL A 128 -23.81 13.13 1.72
CA VAL A 128 -24.28 14.37 2.35
C VAL A 128 -24.18 15.54 1.38
N VAL A 129 -25.15 16.43 1.43
CA VAL A 129 -25.06 17.73 0.77
C VAL A 129 -24.52 18.73 1.78
N ILE A 130 -23.35 19.27 1.51
CA ILE A 130 -22.66 20.19 2.42
C ILE A 130 -22.29 21.49 1.75
N ASP A 131 -22.22 22.56 2.55
CA ASP A 131 -21.44 23.74 2.23
C ASP A 131 -20.15 23.67 3.04
N ILE A 132 -19.03 23.82 2.36
CA ILE A 132 -17.70 23.87 2.97
C ILE A 132 -16.98 25.15 2.57
N GLN A 133 -16.32 25.79 3.53
CA GLN A 133 -15.52 26.99 3.33
C GLN A 133 -14.19 26.82 4.05
N GLY A 134 -13.11 26.78 3.29
CA GLY A 134 -11.73 26.81 3.78
C GLY A 134 -11.19 28.25 3.82
N LYS A 135 -10.61 28.64 4.96
CA LYS A 135 -9.96 29.96 5.15
C LYS A 135 -8.58 29.76 5.77
N ALA A 136 -7.56 30.15 5.02
CA ALA A 136 -6.18 30.25 5.50
C ALA A 136 -5.84 31.71 5.81
N PRO A 137 -4.73 32.00 6.50
CA PRO A 137 -4.25 33.38 6.71
C PRO A 137 -4.04 34.15 5.41
N SER A 138 -3.73 33.46 4.31
CA SER A 138 -3.56 34.03 2.96
C SER A 138 -4.87 34.27 2.22
N GLY A 139 -6.03 33.88 2.77
CA GLY A 139 -7.34 34.05 2.15
C GLY A 139 -8.15 32.77 2.03
N LYS A 140 -9.03 32.73 1.02
CA LYS A 140 -9.94 31.62 0.75
C LYS A 140 -9.18 30.47 0.10
N VAL A 141 -9.41 29.24 0.55
CA VAL A 141 -8.86 28.02 -0.04
C VAL A 141 -9.88 27.46 -1.04
N ALA A 142 -9.54 27.52 -2.33
CA ALA A 142 -10.47 27.20 -3.42
C ALA A 142 -10.94 25.75 -3.38
N ASP A 143 -10.03 24.79 -3.25
CA ASP A 143 -10.34 23.34 -3.21
C ASP A 143 -11.28 22.95 -2.05
N LEU A 144 -11.18 23.69 -0.94
CA LEU A 144 -12.00 23.51 0.26
C LEU A 144 -13.15 24.50 0.37
N THR A 145 -13.56 25.16 -0.77
CA THR A 145 -14.70 26.08 -0.75
C THR A 145 -15.70 25.70 -1.83
N LYS A 146 -16.76 24.99 -1.39
CA LYS A 146 -17.81 24.46 -2.26
C LYS A 146 -19.17 24.65 -1.60
N THR A 147 -20.20 24.91 -2.40
CA THR A 147 -21.60 25.04 -1.96
C THR A 147 -22.42 23.91 -2.59
N ASN A 148 -23.41 23.39 -1.86
CA ASN A 148 -24.25 22.26 -2.28
C ASN A 148 -23.42 21.08 -2.79
N PHE A 149 -22.25 20.86 -2.20
CA PHE A 149 -21.35 19.79 -2.60
C PHE A 149 -21.86 18.45 -2.09
N ARG A 150 -22.02 17.49 -3.01
CA ARG A 150 -22.36 16.11 -2.67
C ARG A 150 -21.10 15.37 -2.30
N TYR A 151 -21.00 14.99 -1.03
CA TYR A 151 -19.86 14.30 -0.48
C TYR A 151 -20.26 12.92 0.02
N LEU A 152 -19.62 11.89 -0.50
CA LEU A 152 -19.71 10.53 0.04
C LEU A 152 -18.88 10.46 1.32
N VAL A 153 -19.53 10.26 2.46
CA VAL A 153 -18.87 10.22 3.79
C VAL A 153 -17.90 9.05 3.84
N GLY A 154 -16.61 9.38 3.98
CA GLY A 154 -15.51 8.41 3.96
C GLY A 154 -14.74 8.35 2.66
N SER A 155 -15.12 9.12 1.62
CA SER A 155 -14.34 9.20 0.39
C SER A 155 -13.13 10.13 0.52
N ALA A 156 -12.14 9.95 -0.37
CA ALA A 156 -10.95 10.82 -0.44
C ALA A 156 -11.19 12.17 -1.13
N ALA A 157 -12.45 12.52 -1.45
CA ALA A 157 -12.81 13.78 -2.09
C ALA A 157 -12.65 15.02 -1.19
N LEU A 158 -12.47 14.82 0.12
CA LEU A 158 -12.13 15.83 1.11
C LEU A 158 -11.17 15.21 2.14
N PRO A 159 -10.38 16.03 2.87
CA PRO A 159 -9.51 15.54 3.93
C PRO A 159 -10.28 14.69 4.97
N GLY A 160 -9.66 13.61 5.47
CA GLY A 160 -10.30 12.65 6.38
C GLY A 160 -10.91 13.27 7.65
N LYS A 161 -10.33 14.37 8.13
CA LYS A 161 -10.86 15.14 9.28
C LYS A 161 -12.26 15.70 9.03
N VAL A 162 -12.63 15.96 7.76
CA VAL A 162 -14.00 16.38 7.39
C VAL A 162 -14.99 15.25 7.60
N THR A 163 -14.62 14.02 7.26
CA THR A 163 -15.42 12.82 7.53
C THR A 163 -15.72 12.67 9.02
N THR A 164 -14.69 12.76 9.86
CA THR A 164 -14.84 12.66 11.32
C THR A 164 -15.76 13.75 11.88
N LEU A 165 -15.62 14.98 11.36
CA LEU A 165 -16.48 16.10 11.75
C LEU A 165 -17.95 15.83 11.40
N LEU A 166 -18.22 15.33 10.19
CA LEU A 166 -19.55 15.07 9.68
C LEU A 166 -20.31 13.99 10.46
N LEU A 167 -19.60 12.93 10.89
CA LEU A 167 -20.22 11.84 11.69
C LEU A 167 -20.81 12.31 13.02
N GLY A 168 -20.34 13.45 13.55
CA GLY A 168 -20.89 14.08 14.77
C GLY A 168 -21.83 15.26 14.53
N MET A 169 -22.27 15.50 13.28
CA MET A 169 -23.11 16.64 12.90
C MET A 169 -24.55 16.22 12.63
N ARG A 170 -25.48 17.18 12.83
CA ARG A 170 -26.90 17.03 12.44
C ARG A 170 -27.20 17.79 11.16
N ILE A 171 -28.28 17.43 10.48
CA ILE A 171 -28.83 18.23 9.37
C ILE A 171 -29.08 19.67 9.87
N ARG A 172 -28.69 20.66 9.04
CA ARG A 172 -28.72 22.10 9.32
C ARG A 172 -27.73 22.58 10.40
N GLU A 173 -26.87 21.73 10.91
CA GLU A 173 -25.80 22.09 11.81
C GLU A 173 -24.60 22.64 11.03
N THR A 174 -23.89 23.59 11.64
CA THR A 174 -22.62 24.14 11.13
C THR A 174 -21.56 23.97 12.21
N LYS A 175 -20.44 23.33 11.85
CA LYS A 175 -19.26 23.21 12.73
C LYS A 175 -18.02 23.77 12.06
N ARG A 176 -17.00 24.02 12.87
CA ARG A 176 -15.67 24.47 12.43
C ARG A 176 -14.64 23.45 12.92
N CYS A 177 -13.61 23.27 12.12
CA CYS A 177 -12.40 22.57 12.51
C CYS A 177 -11.18 23.16 11.81
N ASN A 178 -9.99 22.89 12.36
CA ASN A 178 -8.75 23.31 11.76
C ASN A 178 -8.09 22.13 11.06
N LEU A 179 -7.62 22.32 9.84
CA LEU A 179 -6.71 21.41 9.18
C LEU A 179 -5.28 21.87 9.43
N SER A 180 -4.40 20.91 9.75
CA SER A 180 -2.96 21.14 9.77
C SER A 180 -2.40 21.26 8.35
N GLN A 181 -1.18 21.75 8.22
CA GLN A 181 -0.46 21.73 6.95
C GLN A 181 -0.31 20.30 6.43
N GLY A 182 -0.30 20.09 5.13
CA GLY A 182 -0.09 18.77 4.51
C GLY A 182 -1.37 17.99 4.19
N TRP A 183 -2.58 18.57 4.36
CA TRP A 183 -3.82 17.92 3.96
C TRP A 183 -3.87 17.61 2.46
N ARG A 184 -4.52 16.51 2.08
CA ARG A 184 -4.62 16.04 0.71
C ARG A 184 -6.07 15.79 0.30
N ILE A 185 -6.33 15.91 -1.00
CA ILE A 185 -7.57 15.52 -1.66
C ILE A 185 -7.19 14.54 -2.78
N HIS A 186 -7.81 13.37 -2.84
CA HIS A 186 -7.48 12.31 -3.80
C HIS A 186 -6.00 11.90 -3.82
N GLY A 187 -5.29 12.07 -2.71
CA GLY A 187 -3.86 11.77 -2.62
C GLY A 187 -2.93 12.91 -3.04
N GLU A 188 -3.46 13.98 -3.65
CA GLU A 188 -2.69 15.16 -4.06
C GLU A 188 -2.71 16.24 -2.99
N LEU A 189 -1.67 17.08 -2.94
CA LEU A 189 -1.67 18.29 -2.12
C LEU A 189 -2.74 19.25 -2.64
N GLY A 190 -3.58 19.74 -1.72
CA GLY A 190 -4.60 20.70 -2.09
C GLY A 190 -4.02 22.08 -2.33
N ASP A 191 -4.74 22.88 -3.15
CA ASP A 191 -4.51 24.28 -3.45
C ASP A 191 -3.05 24.61 -3.84
N ASP A 192 -2.78 24.97 -5.07
CA ASP A 192 -1.47 25.34 -5.63
C ASP A 192 -0.29 24.38 -5.31
N GLY A 193 -0.57 23.12 -4.99
CA GLY A 193 0.44 22.10 -4.61
C GLY A 193 1.03 22.31 -3.21
N ARG A 194 0.53 23.25 -2.41
CA ARG A 194 1.00 23.58 -1.06
C ARG A 194 -0.17 23.69 -0.09
N SER A 195 -0.56 22.59 0.53
CA SER A 195 -1.59 22.65 1.56
C SER A 195 -1.10 23.43 2.79
N ARG A 196 -1.79 24.52 3.10
CA ARG A 196 -1.52 25.34 4.30
C ARG A 196 -2.52 25.03 5.39
N ALA A 197 -2.12 25.23 6.65
CA ALA A 197 -3.06 25.16 7.75
C ALA A 197 -4.24 26.11 7.51
N CYS A 198 -5.47 25.62 7.63
CA CYS A 198 -6.66 26.43 7.38
C CYS A 198 -7.80 26.08 8.35
N GLU A 199 -8.68 27.06 8.61
CA GLU A 199 -9.94 26.84 9.28
C GLU A 199 -10.99 26.38 8.27
N LEU A 200 -11.70 25.31 8.57
CA LEU A 200 -12.86 24.86 7.83
C LEU A 200 -14.15 25.21 8.55
N ARG A 201 -15.12 25.70 7.80
CA ARG A 201 -16.52 25.81 8.22
C ARG A 201 -17.33 24.85 7.36
N VAL A 202 -17.99 23.88 7.97
CA VAL A 202 -18.80 22.86 7.30
C VAL A 202 -20.24 22.95 7.80
N ALA A 203 -21.19 23.04 6.84
CA ALA A 203 -22.63 23.03 7.14
C ALA A 203 -23.27 21.84 6.42
N VAL A 204 -24.01 20.99 7.14
CA VAL A 204 -24.76 19.88 6.56
C VAL A 204 -26.13 20.41 6.12
N ARG A 205 -26.43 20.29 4.81
CA ARG A 205 -27.70 20.69 4.20
C ARG A 205 -28.70 19.57 4.16
N ASP A 206 -28.27 18.41 3.72
CA ASP A 206 -29.13 17.23 3.57
C ASP A 206 -28.31 15.94 3.67
N ILE A 207 -29.00 14.84 3.95
CA ILE A 207 -28.43 13.49 3.93
C ILE A 207 -29.20 12.69 2.90
N LEU A 208 -28.46 12.17 1.91
CA LEU A 208 -29.01 11.34 0.86
C LEU A 208 -28.57 9.89 1.10
N ARG A 209 -29.49 8.96 0.89
CA ARG A 209 -29.19 7.53 0.92
C ARG A 209 -29.57 6.87 -0.40
N VAL A 210 -28.82 5.86 -0.72
CA VAL A 210 -29.13 5.05 -1.89
C VAL A 210 -30.41 4.27 -1.64
N LYS A 211 -31.42 4.50 -2.45
CA LYS A 211 -32.62 3.66 -2.51
C LYS A 211 -32.38 2.57 -3.54
N ALA A 212 -32.05 1.38 -3.06
CA ALA A 212 -31.82 0.23 -3.93
C ALA A 212 -33.05 -0.11 -4.79
N PRO A 213 -32.84 -0.48 -6.06
CA PRO A 213 -33.90 -1.02 -6.89
C PRO A 213 -34.36 -2.38 -6.34
N LYS A 214 -35.55 -2.82 -6.74
CA LYS A 214 -36.04 -4.17 -6.42
C LYS A 214 -35.22 -5.18 -7.23
N LEU A 215 -34.66 -6.18 -6.56
CA LEU A 215 -33.96 -7.27 -7.20
C LEU A 215 -34.96 -8.23 -7.87
N THR A 216 -35.05 -8.19 -9.20
CA THR A 216 -35.87 -9.05 -10.03
C THR A 216 -35.04 -9.61 -11.18
N ASP A 217 -35.50 -10.72 -11.78
CA ASP A 217 -34.79 -11.31 -12.94
C ASP A 217 -34.71 -10.33 -14.10
N GLU A 218 -35.74 -9.54 -14.31
CA GLU A 218 -35.82 -8.52 -15.35
C GLU A 218 -34.76 -7.41 -15.09
N TRP A 219 -34.66 -6.93 -13.84
CA TRP A 219 -33.68 -5.93 -13.48
C TRP A 219 -32.27 -6.47 -13.66
N VAL A 220 -31.98 -7.72 -13.25
CA VAL A 220 -30.68 -8.36 -13.41
C VAL A 220 -30.31 -8.47 -14.88
N SER A 221 -31.21 -8.93 -15.74
CA SER A 221 -30.97 -9.07 -17.18
C SER A 221 -30.64 -7.75 -17.87
N GLN A 222 -31.19 -6.64 -17.38
CA GLN A 222 -30.95 -5.29 -17.94
C GLN A 222 -29.68 -4.62 -17.42
N ASN A 223 -29.30 -4.90 -16.17
CA ASN A 223 -28.24 -4.14 -15.48
C ASN A 223 -26.96 -4.96 -15.21
N MET A 224 -27.01 -6.29 -15.32
CA MET A 224 -25.89 -7.19 -15.00
C MET A 224 -25.47 -7.99 -16.24
N PRO A 225 -24.42 -7.56 -16.97
CA PRO A 225 -24.05 -8.20 -18.25
C PRO A 225 -23.66 -9.67 -18.11
N ASN A 226 -23.16 -10.09 -16.93
CA ASN A 226 -22.68 -11.45 -16.67
C ASN A 226 -23.74 -12.36 -16.01
N ALA A 227 -24.99 -11.88 -15.87
CA ALA A 227 -26.08 -12.66 -15.26
C ALA A 227 -27.38 -12.45 -15.98
N LYS A 228 -28.16 -13.54 -16.22
CA LYS A 228 -29.45 -13.49 -16.89
C LYS A 228 -30.63 -13.36 -15.94
N ASN A 229 -30.46 -13.71 -14.69
CA ASN A 229 -31.47 -13.73 -13.63
C ASN A 229 -30.84 -13.67 -12.25
N VAL A 230 -31.62 -13.55 -11.19
CA VAL A 230 -31.17 -13.46 -9.80
C VAL A 230 -30.32 -14.68 -9.40
N ARG A 231 -30.69 -15.89 -9.83
CA ARG A 231 -29.91 -17.09 -9.54
C ARG A 231 -28.53 -17.02 -10.17
N GLY A 232 -28.44 -16.65 -11.45
CA GLY A 232 -27.16 -16.47 -12.15
C GLY A 232 -26.29 -15.40 -11.53
N LEU A 233 -26.89 -14.29 -11.04
CA LEU A 233 -26.16 -13.25 -10.30
C LEU A 233 -25.56 -13.80 -8.99
N LYS A 234 -26.36 -14.56 -8.20
CA LYS A 234 -25.86 -15.23 -6.99
C LYS A 234 -24.72 -16.20 -7.29
N ASP A 235 -24.81 -16.94 -8.39
CA ASP A 235 -23.75 -17.88 -8.80
C ASP A 235 -22.45 -17.16 -9.18
N VAL A 236 -22.53 -16.03 -9.88
CA VAL A 236 -21.37 -15.17 -10.18
C VAL A 236 -20.76 -14.64 -8.90
N VAL A 237 -21.57 -14.04 -8.01
CA VAL A 237 -21.10 -13.49 -6.73
C VAL A 237 -20.46 -14.57 -5.86
N ARG A 238 -21.09 -15.75 -5.76
CA ARG A 238 -20.54 -16.89 -5.01
C ARG A 238 -19.16 -17.34 -5.55
N LYS A 239 -19.02 -17.38 -6.89
CA LYS A 239 -17.74 -17.72 -7.53
C LYS A 239 -16.65 -16.67 -7.21
N THR A 240 -17.00 -15.39 -7.25
CA THR A 240 -16.07 -14.29 -6.93
C THR A 240 -15.65 -14.36 -5.46
N LEU A 241 -16.61 -14.45 -4.53
CA LEU A 241 -16.30 -14.54 -3.09
C LEU A 241 -15.48 -15.78 -2.76
N ARG A 242 -15.72 -16.90 -3.45
CA ARG A 242 -14.90 -18.10 -3.26
C ARG A 242 -13.47 -17.89 -3.72
N ALA A 243 -13.26 -17.27 -4.88
CA ALA A 243 -11.93 -16.97 -5.39
C ALA A 243 -11.18 -16.00 -4.48
N GLU A 244 -11.87 -14.99 -3.94
CA GLU A 244 -11.32 -14.04 -2.97
C GLU A 244 -10.94 -14.73 -1.66
N ALA A 245 -11.81 -15.61 -1.13
CA ALA A 245 -11.55 -16.36 0.09
C ALA A 245 -10.40 -17.37 -0.09
N GLU A 246 -10.29 -18.03 -1.25
CA GLU A 246 -9.17 -18.90 -1.60
C GLU A 246 -7.86 -18.11 -1.70
N SER A 247 -7.87 -16.92 -2.30
CA SER A 247 -6.70 -16.03 -2.36
C SER A 247 -6.28 -15.56 -0.98
N ALA A 248 -7.21 -15.09 -0.15
CA ALA A 248 -6.93 -14.64 1.22
C ALA A 248 -6.36 -15.78 2.08
N GLN A 249 -6.90 -16.99 1.94
CA GLN A 249 -6.36 -18.17 2.63
C GLN A 249 -4.94 -18.51 2.16
N HIS A 250 -4.68 -18.41 0.85
CA HIS A 250 -3.35 -18.66 0.32
C HIS A 250 -2.34 -17.63 0.88
N ASP A 251 -2.70 -16.35 0.92
CA ASP A 251 -1.84 -15.31 1.48
C ASP A 251 -1.58 -15.53 2.99
N GLU A 252 -2.59 -15.97 3.77
CA GLU A 252 -2.41 -16.35 5.17
C GLU A 252 -1.43 -17.53 5.33
N LEU A 253 -1.52 -18.52 4.45
CA LEU A 253 -0.62 -19.67 4.47
C LEU A 253 0.82 -19.27 4.13
N LEU A 254 1.01 -18.39 3.16
CA LEU A 254 2.32 -17.81 2.83
C LEU A 254 2.93 -17.09 4.03
N GLU A 255 2.14 -16.26 4.71
CA GLU A 255 2.59 -15.55 5.91
C GLU A 255 2.96 -16.53 7.04
N ARG A 256 2.12 -17.54 7.31
CA ARG A 256 2.40 -18.55 8.33
C ARG A 256 3.67 -19.36 8.00
N ALA A 257 3.88 -19.74 6.74
CA ALA A 257 5.07 -20.44 6.30
C ALA A 257 6.35 -19.60 6.48
N ALA A 258 6.29 -18.33 6.08
CA ALA A 258 7.40 -17.40 6.25
C ALA A 258 7.73 -17.17 7.74
N ASN A 259 6.70 -17.01 8.59
CA ASN A 259 6.88 -16.84 10.03
C ASN A 259 7.54 -18.06 10.69
N GLN A 260 7.22 -19.28 10.25
CA GLN A 260 7.92 -20.48 10.71
C GLN A 260 9.39 -20.51 10.29
N LEU A 261 9.69 -20.03 9.07
CA LEU A 261 11.06 -19.97 8.57
C LEU A 261 11.89 -18.95 9.36
N THR A 262 11.33 -17.82 9.79
CA THR A 262 12.03 -16.79 10.58
C THR A 262 12.62 -17.36 11.89
N GLY A 263 11.93 -18.30 12.52
CA GLY A 263 12.40 -18.97 13.74
C GLY A 263 13.68 -19.79 13.56
N ARG A 264 14.13 -20.01 12.32
CA ARG A 264 15.35 -20.75 11.98
C ARG A 264 16.53 -19.86 11.59
N VAL A 265 16.32 -18.57 11.49
CA VAL A 265 17.39 -17.62 11.16
C VAL A 265 18.35 -17.56 12.34
N THR A 266 19.63 -17.82 12.07
CA THR A 266 20.69 -17.84 13.10
C THR A 266 21.38 -16.49 13.25
N SER A 267 21.17 -15.58 12.32
CA SER A 267 21.75 -14.22 12.31
C SER A 267 20.67 -13.17 12.56
N MET A 268 20.99 -12.19 13.40
CA MET A 268 20.11 -11.05 13.62
C MET A 268 20.22 -10.05 12.46
N PRO A 269 19.13 -9.35 12.10
CA PRO A 269 19.21 -8.27 11.13
C PRO A 269 20.12 -7.14 11.65
N PRO A 270 20.90 -6.48 10.77
CA PRO A 270 21.74 -5.35 11.15
C PRO A 270 20.90 -4.24 11.81
N ALA A 271 21.41 -3.70 12.93
CA ALA A 271 20.68 -2.65 13.69
C ALA A 271 20.38 -1.42 12.84
N ASP A 272 21.29 -1.07 11.94
CA ASP A 272 21.14 0.07 11.03
C ASP A 272 20.03 -0.17 9.98
N ALA A 273 19.93 -1.40 9.44
CA ALA A 273 18.82 -1.77 8.55
C ALA A 273 17.47 -1.69 9.26
N VAL A 274 17.42 -2.15 10.52
CA VAL A 274 16.20 -2.04 11.36
C VAL A 274 15.83 -0.57 11.58
N ALA A 275 16.83 0.28 11.85
CA ALA A 275 16.60 1.72 12.06
C ALA A 275 16.08 2.39 10.78
N GLU A 276 16.69 2.11 9.63
CA GLU A 276 16.28 2.68 8.33
C GLU A 276 14.84 2.26 7.97
N MET A 277 14.51 0.99 8.07
CA MET A 277 13.15 0.50 7.80
C MET A 277 12.12 1.09 8.75
N ALA A 278 12.44 1.20 10.05
CA ALA A 278 11.56 1.81 11.03
C ALA A 278 11.35 3.31 10.78
N ASN A 279 12.39 4.04 10.36
CA ASN A 279 12.30 5.45 10.01
C ASN A 279 11.45 5.65 8.75
N SER A 280 11.66 4.87 7.69
CA SER A 280 10.82 4.91 6.49
C SER A 280 9.35 4.62 6.79
N SER A 281 9.09 3.64 7.68
CA SER A 281 7.71 3.35 8.14
C SER A 281 7.10 4.51 8.92
N PHE A 282 7.89 5.20 9.74
CA PHE A 282 7.43 6.37 10.47
C PHE A 282 7.15 7.56 9.54
N GLU A 283 8.01 7.80 8.55
CA GLU A 283 7.83 8.84 7.53
C GLU A 283 6.55 8.59 6.71
N GLY A 284 6.34 7.35 6.24
CA GLY A 284 5.11 6.98 5.54
C GLY A 284 3.84 7.17 6.39
N LEU A 285 3.90 6.87 7.70
CA LEU A 285 2.82 7.16 8.63
C LEU A 285 2.56 8.67 8.77
N LEU A 286 3.62 9.49 8.87
CA LEU A 286 3.49 10.94 8.91
C LEU A 286 2.79 11.49 7.67
N GLU A 287 3.17 11.01 6.48
CA GLU A 287 2.52 11.39 5.23
C GLU A 287 1.03 11.00 5.20
N GLN A 288 0.71 9.79 5.65
CA GLN A 288 -0.68 9.34 5.74
C GLN A 288 -1.51 10.17 6.72
N VAL A 289 -0.95 10.47 7.90
CA VAL A 289 -1.61 11.30 8.93
C VAL A 289 -1.84 12.71 8.41
N HIS A 290 -0.82 13.32 7.80
CA HIS A 290 -0.94 14.65 7.19
C HIS A 290 -1.92 14.66 6.03
N GLY A 291 -1.90 13.62 5.17
CA GLY A 291 -2.87 13.47 4.08
C GLY A 291 -4.32 13.44 4.56
N GLY A 292 -4.57 12.89 5.76
CA GLY A 292 -5.86 12.95 6.44
C GLY A 292 -6.20 14.31 7.07
N GLY A 293 -5.27 15.26 7.08
CA GLY A 293 -5.43 16.58 7.71
C GLY A 293 -5.22 16.60 9.23
N TYR A 294 -4.58 15.55 9.77
CA TYR A 294 -4.24 15.45 11.19
C TYR A 294 -2.78 15.82 11.44
N THR A 295 -2.47 16.21 12.67
CA THR A 295 -1.10 16.24 13.18
C THR A 295 -0.74 14.89 13.77
N ILE A 296 0.55 14.61 13.87
CA ILE A 296 1.02 13.38 14.54
C ILE A 296 0.56 13.33 16.01
N THR A 297 0.51 14.47 16.70
CA THR A 297 0.04 14.57 18.07
C THR A 297 -1.45 14.19 18.19
N GLU A 298 -2.30 14.68 17.28
CA GLU A 298 -3.72 14.31 17.25
C GLU A 298 -3.90 12.80 16.98
N TYR A 299 -3.08 12.25 16.06
CA TYR A 299 -3.06 10.80 15.78
C TYR A 299 -2.65 9.99 17.02
N LEU A 300 -1.52 10.31 17.65
CA LEU A 300 -1.02 9.62 18.83
C LEU A 300 -2.03 9.65 19.98
N ASN A 301 -2.66 10.80 20.22
CA ASN A 301 -3.73 10.94 21.22
C ASN A 301 -4.94 10.04 20.90
N SER A 302 -5.33 9.93 19.62
CA SER A 302 -6.44 9.07 19.21
C SER A 302 -6.12 7.58 19.40
N GLN A 303 -4.86 7.20 19.28
CA GLN A 303 -4.36 5.82 19.47
C GLN A 303 -3.97 5.54 20.93
N HIS A 304 -4.15 6.51 21.86
CA HIS A 304 -3.76 6.40 23.27
C HIS A 304 -2.29 5.96 23.46
N THR A 305 -1.39 6.50 22.62
CA THR A 305 0.05 6.18 22.61
C THR A 305 0.88 7.46 22.55
N ASP A 306 2.20 7.30 22.67
CA ASP A 306 3.19 8.36 22.51
C ASP A 306 4.20 8.02 21.38
N GLU A 307 4.98 9.00 20.96
CA GLU A 307 5.94 8.82 19.86
C GLU A 307 7.03 7.80 20.20
N GLU A 308 7.48 7.74 21.46
CA GLU A 308 8.51 6.79 21.87
C GLU A 308 8.02 5.34 21.76
N LYS A 309 6.82 5.06 22.25
CA LYS A 309 6.19 3.74 22.13
C LYS A 309 5.94 3.38 20.67
N LEU A 310 5.46 4.33 19.86
CA LEU A 310 5.26 4.12 18.43
C LEU A 310 6.56 3.77 17.74
N ARG A 311 7.64 4.53 17.95
CA ARG A 311 8.95 4.25 17.37
C ARG A 311 9.52 2.90 17.84
N LYS A 312 9.32 2.54 19.10
CA LYS A 312 9.71 1.22 19.62
C LYS A 312 8.94 0.09 18.93
N MET A 313 7.65 0.27 18.73
CA MET A 313 6.81 -0.70 18.00
C MET A 313 7.26 -0.84 16.54
N LEU A 314 7.49 0.26 15.84
CA LEU A 314 7.97 0.24 14.45
C LEU A 314 9.34 -0.43 14.32
N ARG A 315 10.26 -0.21 15.26
CA ARG A 315 11.56 -0.91 15.30
C ARG A 315 11.40 -2.42 15.50
N ALA A 316 10.52 -2.85 16.40
CA ALA A 316 10.26 -4.27 16.62
C ALA A 316 9.64 -4.91 15.35
N GLN A 317 8.70 -4.24 14.71
CA GLN A 317 8.09 -4.67 13.46
C GLN A 317 9.12 -4.74 12.32
N ALA A 318 9.96 -3.72 12.17
CA ALA A 318 11.04 -3.69 11.18
C ALA A 318 12.04 -4.83 11.39
N GLY A 319 12.42 -5.13 12.64
CA GLY A 319 13.30 -6.25 12.97
C GLY A 319 12.70 -7.60 12.57
N SER A 320 11.42 -7.82 12.84
CA SER A 320 10.71 -9.04 12.44
C SER A 320 10.61 -9.17 10.93
N GLU A 321 10.27 -8.09 10.24
CA GLU A 321 10.15 -8.06 8.79
C GLU A 321 11.49 -8.32 8.11
N LEU A 322 12.56 -7.66 8.55
CA LEU A 322 13.91 -7.89 8.00
C LEU A 322 14.37 -9.33 8.22
N THR A 323 14.09 -9.91 9.40
CA THR A 323 14.39 -11.32 9.65
C THR A 323 13.65 -12.22 8.65
N ARG A 324 12.39 -11.92 8.37
CA ARG A 324 11.59 -12.63 7.37
C ARG A 324 12.18 -12.51 5.97
N LEU A 325 12.53 -11.31 5.54
CA LEU A 325 13.14 -11.08 4.22
C LEU A 325 14.47 -11.81 4.08
N MET A 326 15.34 -11.71 5.09
CA MET A 326 16.63 -12.41 5.12
C MET A 326 16.47 -13.93 5.07
N ALA A 327 15.45 -14.48 5.74
CA ALA A 327 15.12 -15.90 5.70
C ALA A 327 14.70 -16.35 4.30
N LEU A 328 13.83 -15.61 3.63
CA LEU A 328 13.39 -15.89 2.26
C LEU A 328 14.54 -15.78 1.26
N ASP A 329 15.41 -14.78 1.42
CA ASP A 329 16.60 -14.60 0.58
C ASP A 329 17.59 -15.76 0.73
N ALA A 330 17.81 -16.24 1.98
CA ALA A 330 18.64 -17.41 2.24
C ALA A 330 18.06 -18.68 1.62
N LEU A 331 16.76 -18.89 1.78
CA LEU A 331 16.04 -20.03 1.21
C LEU A 331 16.12 -20.03 -0.32
N ALA A 332 15.89 -18.88 -0.96
CA ALA A 332 15.98 -18.73 -2.41
C ALA A 332 17.38 -19.09 -2.93
N ARG A 333 18.41 -18.60 -2.25
CA ARG A 333 19.80 -18.85 -2.60
C ARG A 333 20.19 -20.33 -2.42
N GLU A 334 19.85 -20.96 -1.28
CA GLU A 334 20.16 -22.35 -0.98
C GLU A 334 19.53 -23.30 -1.98
N ASN A 335 18.30 -23.01 -2.41
CA ASN A 335 17.56 -23.84 -3.34
C ASN A 335 17.68 -23.38 -4.82
N ARG A 336 18.50 -22.37 -5.10
CA ARG A 336 18.72 -21.81 -6.46
C ARG A 336 17.41 -21.51 -7.17
N LEU A 337 16.50 -20.86 -6.46
CA LEU A 337 15.19 -20.55 -6.99
C LEU A 337 15.29 -19.43 -8.04
N GLU A 338 14.46 -19.55 -9.07
CA GLU A 338 14.31 -18.52 -10.12
C GLU A 338 12.84 -18.07 -10.14
N PRO A 339 12.58 -16.75 -10.18
CA PRO A 339 11.22 -16.23 -10.18
C PRO A 339 10.60 -16.31 -11.58
N GLY A 340 9.33 -16.70 -11.67
CA GLY A 340 8.50 -16.64 -12.86
C GLY A 340 7.52 -15.46 -12.83
N GLU A 341 6.72 -15.26 -13.87
CA GLU A 341 5.77 -14.15 -14.00
C GLU A 341 4.74 -14.11 -12.86
N GLN A 342 4.33 -15.27 -12.33
CA GLN A 342 3.41 -15.34 -11.21
C GLN A 342 4.03 -14.79 -9.91
N ASP A 343 5.34 -14.95 -9.73
CA ASP A 343 6.07 -14.45 -8.57
C ASP A 343 6.21 -12.93 -8.63
N TYR A 344 6.40 -12.37 -9.85
CA TYR A 344 6.33 -10.92 -10.07
C TYR A 344 4.92 -10.38 -9.79
N ALA A 345 3.87 -11.09 -10.20
CA ALA A 345 2.50 -10.70 -9.89
C ALA A 345 2.21 -10.73 -8.38
N GLN A 346 2.73 -11.72 -7.65
CA GLN A 346 2.61 -11.79 -6.20
C GLN A 346 3.41 -10.68 -5.51
N ALA A 347 4.64 -10.45 -5.95
CA ALA A 347 5.47 -9.34 -5.45
C ALA A 347 4.79 -7.98 -5.67
N ALA A 348 4.17 -7.76 -6.83
CA ALA A 348 3.42 -6.54 -7.12
C ALA A 348 2.24 -6.33 -6.15
N ARG A 349 1.52 -7.39 -5.79
CA ARG A 349 0.45 -7.32 -4.77
C ARG A 349 1.00 -6.87 -3.41
N THR A 350 2.14 -7.43 -3.01
CA THR A 350 2.76 -7.12 -1.69
C THR A 350 3.15 -5.65 -1.57
N VAL A 351 3.54 -5.00 -2.68
CA VAL A 351 3.91 -3.57 -2.71
C VAL A 351 2.75 -2.66 -3.14
N GLY A 352 1.50 -3.13 -3.05
CA GLY A 352 0.31 -2.33 -3.32
C GLY A 352 0.00 -2.10 -4.80
N LYS A 353 0.63 -2.86 -5.71
CA LYS A 353 0.43 -2.79 -7.17
C LYS A 353 -0.37 -4.00 -7.69
N ALA A 354 -1.48 -4.33 -7.03
CA ALA A 354 -2.35 -5.44 -7.44
C ALA A 354 -3.10 -5.15 -8.74
N GLY A 355 -3.34 -6.21 -9.55
CA GLY A 355 -4.22 -6.12 -10.73
C GLY A 355 -3.60 -5.42 -11.95
N ILE A 356 -2.29 -5.21 -11.97
CA ILE A 356 -1.55 -4.65 -13.12
C ILE A 356 -1.36 -5.74 -14.18
N GLU A 357 -1.59 -5.38 -15.45
CA GLU A 357 -1.48 -6.31 -16.58
C GLU A 357 -0.05 -6.83 -16.80
N HIS A 358 0.96 -5.96 -16.62
CA HIS A 358 2.39 -6.28 -16.75
C HIS A 358 3.13 -6.06 -15.42
N PRO A 359 2.99 -6.98 -14.43
CA PRO A 359 3.52 -6.76 -13.07
C PRO A 359 5.05 -6.67 -13.04
N ARG A 360 5.76 -7.39 -13.87
CA ARG A 360 7.22 -7.33 -13.95
C ARG A 360 7.70 -5.96 -14.40
N GLU A 361 7.19 -5.46 -15.53
CA GLU A 361 7.55 -4.14 -16.06
C GLU A 361 7.22 -3.02 -15.06
N ALA A 362 6.07 -3.13 -14.39
CA ALA A 362 5.65 -2.16 -13.38
C ALA A 362 6.55 -2.16 -12.14
N LEU A 363 7.07 -3.32 -11.71
CA LEU A 363 8.03 -3.41 -10.62
C LEU A 363 9.40 -2.89 -11.05
N GLU A 364 9.88 -3.30 -12.22
CA GLU A 364 11.17 -2.87 -12.76
C GLU A 364 11.20 -1.33 -12.95
N GLY A 365 10.11 -0.75 -13.46
CA GLY A 365 9.99 0.70 -13.64
C GLY A 365 9.92 1.49 -12.32
N SER A 366 9.46 0.87 -11.21
CA SER A 366 9.35 1.55 -9.92
C SER A 366 10.55 1.33 -8.99
N PHE A 367 11.24 0.21 -9.13
CA PHE A 367 12.24 -0.24 -8.15
C PHE A 367 13.58 -0.61 -8.78
N GLY A 368 13.70 -0.63 -10.09
CA GLY A 368 14.82 -1.19 -10.81
C GLY A 368 14.73 -2.71 -10.97
N ARG A 369 15.42 -3.22 -11.98
CA ARG A 369 15.39 -4.64 -12.37
C ARG A 369 15.96 -5.56 -11.28
N VAL A 370 17.08 -5.17 -10.69
CA VAL A 370 17.77 -5.98 -9.66
C VAL A 370 16.88 -6.12 -8.42
N TYR A 371 16.31 -5.01 -7.93
CA TYR A 371 15.46 -5.04 -6.75
C TYR A 371 14.09 -5.68 -7.03
N ALA A 372 13.49 -5.43 -8.19
CA ALA A 372 12.25 -6.09 -8.62
C ALA A 372 12.40 -7.61 -8.69
N ARG A 373 13.55 -8.10 -9.22
CA ARG A 373 13.87 -9.54 -9.23
C ARG A 373 13.99 -10.09 -7.79
N GLN A 374 14.58 -9.33 -6.88
CA GLN A 374 14.68 -9.75 -5.47
C GLN A 374 13.31 -9.86 -4.79
N LEU A 375 12.39 -8.92 -5.05
CA LEU A 375 11.01 -9.01 -4.58
C LEU A 375 10.30 -10.28 -5.10
N ALA A 376 10.46 -10.56 -6.38
CA ALA A 376 9.89 -11.75 -7.01
C ALA A 376 10.54 -13.05 -6.50
N LEU A 377 11.85 -13.06 -6.21
CA LEU A 377 12.54 -14.19 -5.58
C LEU A 377 12.01 -14.49 -4.18
N ARG A 378 11.73 -13.48 -3.37
CA ARG A 378 11.10 -13.63 -2.06
C ARG A 378 9.70 -14.22 -2.16
N ALA A 379 8.91 -13.78 -3.14
CA ALA A 379 7.60 -14.36 -3.43
C ALA A 379 7.73 -15.82 -3.86
N ARG A 380 8.68 -16.16 -4.73
CA ARG A 380 8.99 -17.53 -5.16
C ARG A 380 9.42 -18.42 -3.99
N ALA A 381 10.30 -17.93 -3.13
CA ALA A 381 10.75 -18.65 -1.94
C ALA A 381 9.59 -18.99 -0.99
N ASN A 382 8.69 -18.03 -0.81
CA ASN A 382 7.51 -18.21 0.03
C ASN A 382 6.54 -19.26 -0.58
N GLU A 383 6.28 -19.19 -1.89
CA GLU A 383 5.46 -20.19 -2.58
C GLU A 383 6.09 -21.58 -2.55
N TRP A 384 7.41 -21.69 -2.69
CA TRP A 384 8.16 -22.94 -2.59
C TRP A 384 7.95 -23.63 -1.23
N LEU A 385 7.85 -22.87 -0.13
CA LEU A 385 7.52 -23.42 1.19
C LEU A 385 6.15 -24.11 1.21
N LEU A 386 5.16 -23.58 0.51
CA LEU A 386 3.83 -24.19 0.40
C LEU A 386 3.84 -25.39 -0.54
N GLU A 387 4.55 -25.33 -1.66
CA GLU A 387 4.71 -26.44 -2.60
C GLU A 387 5.28 -27.68 -1.90
N ARG A 388 6.29 -27.50 -1.05
CA ARG A 388 6.91 -28.58 -0.25
C ARG A 388 5.95 -29.24 0.73
N GLN A 389 4.86 -28.58 1.08
CA GLN A 389 3.79 -29.10 1.94
C GLN A 389 2.56 -29.59 1.16
N GLY A 390 2.60 -29.56 -0.17
CA GLY A 390 1.47 -29.91 -1.02
C GLY A 390 0.34 -28.86 -1.02
N LEU A 391 0.64 -27.63 -0.57
CA LEU A 391 -0.29 -26.50 -0.43
C LEU A 391 -0.02 -25.38 -1.45
N GLY A 392 0.96 -25.55 -2.35
CA GLY A 392 1.27 -24.59 -3.41
C GLY A 392 0.11 -24.37 -4.37
N ARG A 393 0.19 -23.31 -5.15
CA ARG A 393 -0.79 -23.00 -6.22
C ARG A 393 -0.90 -24.16 -7.20
N LYS A 394 -2.13 -24.51 -7.56
CA LYS A 394 -2.42 -25.52 -8.60
C LYS A 394 -2.49 -24.88 -9.98
#